data_012491680dcbfe2be6e2b4a38ef24bc3
#
_entry.id   012491680dcbfe2be6e2b4a38ef24bc3
#
_cell.length_a   1.000
_cell.length_b   1.000
_cell.length_c   1.000
_cell.angle_alpha   90.00
_cell.angle_beta   90.00
_cell.angle_gamma   90.00
#
_symmetry.space_group_name_H-M   'P 1'
#
loop_
_entity.id
_entity.type
_entity.pdbx_description
1 polymer ?
#
loop_
_entity_poly.entity_id
_entity_poly.type
_entity_poly.pdbx_seq_one_letter_code
_entity_poly.pdbx_strand_id
1 'polypeptide(L)' 'MARSIPDWPRMMRRARAAAYLDLTSAEFEREVAAGRLPTPVKLGSCEHWDRHALDEHIERLTGGAPGDWRKDQPLYAA' A
#
# COMPACT_ATOMS: atom_id res chain seq x y z
N MET A 1 -6.90 22.90 -0.22
CA MET A 1 -6.96 22.45 -0.24
C MET A 1 -6.92 21.66 -0.15
N ALA A 2 -6.98 21.46 -0.21
CA ALA A 2 -6.93 20.72 -0.12
C ALA A 2 -6.75 19.94 -0.44
N ARG A 3 -6.85 19.76 -0.66
CA ARG A 3 -6.53 19.00 -0.87
C ARG A 3 -5.64 18.68 -1.35
N SER A 4 -5.32 18.95 -1.32
CA SER A 4 -4.04 18.61 -1.83
C SER A 4 -3.79 17.13 -1.85
N ILE A 5 -4.46 16.41 -1.07
CA ILE A 5 -4.32 14.97 -1.04
C ILE A 5 -5.11 14.37 -2.18
N PRO A 6 -4.48 13.56 -3.01
CA PRO A 6 -5.22 12.92 -4.09
C PRO A 6 -6.32 12.07 -3.53
N ASP A 7 -7.38 12.02 -4.28
CA ASP A 7 -8.52 11.26 -3.87
C ASP A 7 -8.37 9.84 -4.39
N TRP A 8 -7.71 9.01 -3.64
CA TRP A 8 -7.44 7.64 -4.07
C TRP A 8 -8.68 6.79 -3.86
N PRO A 9 -9.15 6.12 -4.91
CA PRO A 9 -10.32 5.24 -4.75
C PRO A 9 -9.99 4.05 -3.90
N ARG A 10 -11.02 3.45 -3.32
CA ARG A 10 -10.84 2.26 -2.50
C ARG A 10 -10.28 1.12 -3.32
N MET A 11 -10.79 0.91 -4.52
CA MET A 11 -10.32 -0.15 -5.39
C MET A 11 -9.58 0.48 -6.56
N MET A 12 -8.37 0.05 -6.79
CA MET A 12 -7.49 0.68 -7.76
C MET A 12 -6.96 -0.36 -8.73
N ARG A 13 -6.88 0.02 -10.00
CA ARG A 13 -6.20 -0.80 -10.98
C ARG A 13 -4.70 -0.74 -10.76
N ARG A 14 -3.97 -1.61 -11.46
CA ARG A 14 -2.54 -1.77 -11.22
C ARG A 14 -1.77 -0.45 -11.27
N ALA A 15 -1.98 0.34 -12.32
CA ALA A 15 -1.22 1.56 -12.46
C ALA A 15 -1.49 2.53 -11.31
N ARG A 16 -2.75 2.62 -10.92
CA ARG A 16 -3.11 3.52 -9.83
C ARG A 16 -2.59 2.99 -8.50
N ALA A 17 -2.68 1.69 -8.28
CA ALA A 17 -2.17 1.09 -7.06
C ALA A 17 -0.65 1.28 -6.95
N ALA A 18 0.05 1.11 -8.07
CA ALA A 18 1.48 1.34 -8.08
C ALA A 18 1.80 2.80 -7.75
N ALA A 19 1.05 3.72 -8.35
CA ALA A 19 1.26 5.13 -8.07
C ALA A 19 0.97 5.47 -6.61
N TYR A 20 0.00 4.79 -6.02
CA TYR A 20 -0.34 5.00 -4.62
C TYR A 20 0.86 4.70 -3.72
N LEU A 21 1.69 3.74 -4.14
CA LEU A 21 2.88 3.36 -3.39
C LEU A 21 4.15 3.96 -3.99
N ASP A 22 3.99 4.81 -4.98
CA ASP A 22 5.14 5.45 -5.65
C ASP A 22 6.06 4.43 -6.30
N LEU A 23 5.48 3.43 -6.94
CA LEU A 23 6.22 2.39 -7.64
C LEU A 23 5.87 2.41 -9.10
N THR A 24 6.79 1.92 -9.93
CA THR A 24 6.41 1.62 -11.30
C THR A 24 5.54 0.38 -11.31
N SER A 25 4.83 0.17 -12.42
CA SER A 25 4.00 -1.02 -12.52
C SER A 25 4.83 -2.29 -12.39
N ALA A 26 6.02 -2.29 -12.98
CA ALA A 26 6.89 -3.47 -12.90
C ALA A 26 7.34 -3.74 -11.47
N GLU A 27 7.71 -2.67 -10.76
CA GLU A 27 8.11 -2.81 -9.36
C GLU A 27 6.94 -3.32 -8.52
N PHE A 28 5.75 -2.77 -8.78
CA PHE A 28 4.57 -3.18 -8.06
C PHE A 28 4.29 -4.66 -8.28
N GLU A 29 4.37 -5.12 -9.52
CA GLU A 29 4.12 -6.51 -9.81
C GLU A 29 5.13 -7.43 -9.16
N ARG A 30 6.37 -7.00 -9.09
CA ARG A 30 7.39 -7.81 -8.41
C ARG A 30 7.08 -7.95 -6.93
N GLU A 31 6.60 -6.89 -6.31
CA GLU A 31 6.25 -6.96 -4.90
C GLU A 31 5.04 -7.84 -4.65
N VAL A 32 4.07 -7.78 -5.54
CA VAL A 32 2.92 -8.67 -5.43
C VAL A 32 3.37 -10.13 -5.58
N ALA A 33 4.21 -10.40 -6.56
CA ALA A 33 4.69 -11.76 -6.79
C ALA A 33 5.52 -12.26 -5.61
N ALA A 34 6.23 -11.37 -4.95
CA ALA A 34 7.05 -11.75 -3.80
C ALA A 34 6.22 -11.93 -2.53
N GLY A 35 4.96 -11.60 -2.57
CA GLY A 35 4.09 -11.75 -1.41
C GLY A 35 4.13 -10.59 -0.44
N ARG A 36 4.82 -9.52 -0.80
CA ARG A 36 4.89 -8.35 0.08
C ARG A 36 3.70 -7.42 -0.10
N LEU A 37 2.97 -7.57 -1.19
CA LEU A 37 1.75 -6.80 -1.42
C LEU A 37 0.61 -7.77 -1.66
N PRO A 38 -0.62 -7.35 -1.42
CA PRO A 38 -1.76 -8.26 -1.54
C PRO A 38 -2.01 -8.66 -2.98
N THR A 39 -2.68 -9.79 -3.14
CA THR A 39 -3.12 -10.21 -4.46
C THR A 39 -4.35 -9.40 -4.86
N PRO A 40 -4.55 -9.23 -6.17
CA PRO A 40 -5.70 -8.46 -6.63
C PRO A 40 -6.99 -9.26 -6.57
N VAL A 41 -8.09 -8.52 -6.66
CA VAL A 41 -9.38 -9.12 -6.89
C VAL A 41 -9.88 -8.64 -8.24
N LYS A 42 -10.66 -9.46 -8.89
CA LYS A 42 -11.17 -9.11 -10.21
C LYS A 42 -12.50 -8.42 -10.05
N LEU A 43 -12.57 -7.19 -10.53
CA LEU A 43 -13.80 -6.45 -10.58
C LEU A 43 -14.06 -6.09 -12.02
N GLY A 44 -15.23 -6.45 -12.52
CA GLY A 44 -15.47 -6.33 -13.94
C GLY A 44 -14.49 -7.23 -14.66
N SER A 45 -13.76 -6.68 -15.59
CA SER A 45 -12.79 -7.48 -16.34
C SER A 45 -11.36 -7.16 -15.96
N CYS A 46 -11.14 -6.36 -14.92
CA CYS A 46 -9.80 -5.92 -14.57
C CYS A 46 -9.46 -6.28 -13.13
N GLU A 47 -8.17 -6.48 -12.91
CA GLU A 47 -7.68 -6.67 -11.55
C GLU A 47 -7.63 -5.36 -10.80
N HIS A 48 -8.02 -5.41 -9.56
CA HIS A 48 -8.03 -4.24 -8.69
C HIS A 48 -7.40 -4.60 -7.36
N TRP A 49 -6.81 -3.61 -6.73
CA TRP A 49 -6.23 -3.76 -5.40
C TRP A 49 -7.01 -2.90 -4.42
N ASP A 50 -7.34 -3.48 -3.28
CA ASP A 50 -8.04 -2.79 -2.21
C ASP A 50 -7.06 -1.89 -1.48
N ARG A 51 -7.36 -0.60 -1.38
CA ARG A 51 -6.47 0.34 -0.71
C ARG A 51 -6.23 -0.06 0.74
N HIS A 52 -7.25 -0.55 1.44
CA HIS A 52 -7.07 -0.99 2.82
C HIS A 52 -6.10 -2.15 2.92
N ALA A 53 -6.19 -3.09 2.00
CA ALA A 53 -5.26 -4.22 1.99
C ALA A 53 -3.84 -3.75 1.72
N LEU A 54 -3.69 -2.79 0.83
CA LEU A 54 -2.37 -2.23 0.57
C LEU A 54 -1.82 -1.56 1.82
N ASP A 55 -2.63 -0.79 2.49
CA ASP A 55 -2.20 -0.11 3.70
C ASP A 55 -1.77 -1.10 4.77
N GLU A 56 -2.52 -2.17 4.93
CA GLU A 56 -2.18 -3.18 5.94
C GLU A 56 -0.85 -3.85 5.63
N HIS A 57 -0.61 -4.15 4.35
CA HIS A 57 0.64 -4.75 3.97
C HIS A 57 1.80 -3.80 4.18
N ILE A 58 1.60 -2.54 3.87
CA ILE A 58 2.64 -1.54 4.08
C ILE A 58 2.97 -1.42 5.56
N GLU A 59 1.97 -1.44 6.40
CA GLU A 59 2.21 -1.36 7.83
C GLU A 59 3.07 -2.51 8.31
N ARG A 60 2.82 -3.70 7.79
CA ARG A 60 3.64 -4.84 8.17
C ARG A 60 5.07 -4.71 7.66
N LEU A 61 5.23 -4.19 6.44
CA LEU A 61 6.57 -4.02 5.89
C LEU A 61 7.38 -3.00 6.65
N THR A 62 6.74 -1.99 7.16
CA THR A 62 7.44 -0.93 7.88
C THR A 62 7.53 -1.20 9.36
N GLY A 63 7.14 -2.40 9.78
CA GLY A 63 7.19 -2.74 11.19
C GLY A 63 6.16 -2.00 11.99
N GLY A 64 5.09 -1.59 11.36
CA GLY A 64 4.19 -0.65 11.91
C GLY A 64 3.06 -1.22 12.72
N ALA A 65 3.28 -2.30 13.42
CA ALA A 65 2.25 -2.73 14.36
C ALA A 65 1.98 -1.58 15.30
N PRO A 66 0.73 -1.17 15.43
CA PRO A 66 0.46 0.01 16.24
C PRO A 66 0.95 -0.18 17.67
N GLY A 67 1.63 0.79 18.14
CA GLY A 67 2.15 0.74 19.48
C GLY A 67 3.52 0.11 19.59
N ASP A 68 3.73 -0.97 18.87
CA ASP A 68 5.01 -1.65 18.99
C ASP A 68 6.14 -0.86 18.40
N TRP A 69 5.94 -0.40 17.18
CA TRP A 69 7.01 0.33 16.54
C TRP A 69 7.31 1.61 17.31
N ARG A 70 6.31 2.16 17.96
CA ARG A 70 6.56 3.36 18.75
C ARG A 70 7.42 3.08 19.94
N LYS A 71 7.27 1.93 20.52
CA LYS A 71 8.13 1.58 21.64
C LYS A 71 9.56 1.39 21.17
N ASP A 72 9.71 0.84 20.01
CA ASP A 72 11.04 0.65 19.46
C ASP A 72 11.69 1.93 19.05
N GLN A 73 10.86 2.89 18.67
CA GLN A 73 11.39 4.12 18.21
C GLN A 73 11.80 4.95 19.34
N PRO A 74 12.51 5.17 19.73
CA PRO A 74 12.71 6.04 20.83
C PRO A 74 12.74 7.49 20.43
N LEU A 75 12.47 7.27 19.55
CA LEU A 75 12.47 7.87 19.19
C LEU A 75 12.40 8.33 18.76
N TYR A 76 12.13 8.27 18.45
CA TYR A 76 12.01 8.55 17.90
C TYR A 76 12.37 9.06 18.20
N ALA A 77 12.83 8.87 18.47
CA ALA A 77 13.07 9.05 18.72
C ALA A 77 13.51 9.24 18.83
N ALA A 78 13.88 9.31 18.91
CA ALA A 78 14.15 9.45 19.00
C ALA A 78 14.35 9.49 19.18
#